data_cc870ba4f29b76a9a7fc7a3286fbbd25
#
_entry.id   cc870ba4f29b76a9a7fc7a3286fbbd25
#
_cell.length_a   1.000
_cell.length_b   1.000
_cell.length_c   1.000
_cell.angle_alpha   90.00
_cell.angle_beta   90.00
_cell.angle_gamma   90.00
#
_symmetry.space_group_name_H-M   'P 1'
#
loop_
_entity.id
_entity.type
_entity.pdbx_description
1 polymer ?
#
loop_
_entity_poly.entity_id
_entity_poly.type
_entity_poly.pdbx_seq_one_letter_code
_entity_poly.pdbx_strand_id
1 'polypeptide(L)'
;NVVKKMVVGGGSSNLKTAYEVNPLEGLQNAYGDKAEVVWARGYVGDTSTSYNAVDTGQDLTDNRSPEVLIAEAVEAAKDADYVIFVGGLNKSAHQDNESTDRYDTFLPFDQQDVIDALAEVSDKFVVVNISGSPVSMPWEDKADAIVQGWYGGTESGNALADVLTGKVNPSGRLPFSIPFKYEDGPIKTERQYPGIKEEGDQFWQTHYDEGVYVGYRWYDSK
;
A
#
# COMPACT_ATOMS: atom_id res chain seq x y z
N ASN A 1 -7.17 3.27 1.23
CA ASN A 1 -6.77 3.49 -0.17
C ASN A 1 -7.85 3.15 -1.20
N VAL A 2 -8.89 2.38 -0.82
CA VAL A 2 -9.92 1.91 -1.77
C VAL A 2 -10.64 3.03 -2.53
N VAL A 3 -10.84 4.19 -1.91
CA VAL A 3 -11.52 5.36 -2.51
C VAL A 3 -10.59 6.54 -2.78
N LYS A 4 -9.34 6.51 -2.30
CA LYS A 4 -8.40 7.62 -2.46
C LYS A 4 -7.86 7.69 -3.89
N LYS A 5 -7.86 8.88 -4.47
CA LYS A 5 -7.19 9.13 -5.74
C LYS A 5 -5.68 9.10 -5.56
N MET A 6 -4.98 8.29 -6.36
CA MET A 6 -3.57 7.96 -6.18
C MET A 6 -2.67 8.43 -7.34
N VAL A 7 -3.22 8.91 -8.43
CA VAL A 7 -2.43 9.42 -9.57
C VAL A 7 -1.75 10.74 -9.23
N VAL A 8 -2.41 11.57 -8.42
CA VAL A 8 -1.90 12.86 -7.94
C VAL A 8 -0.94 12.65 -6.77
N GLY A 9 0.11 13.45 -6.68
CA GLY A 9 1.06 13.46 -5.56
C GLY A 9 2.37 12.75 -5.84
N GLY A 10 3.22 12.64 -4.83
CA GLY A 10 4.49 11.92 -4.89
C GLY A 10 5.69 12.67 -5.45
N GLY A 11 5.60 13.97 -5.74
CA GLY A 11 6.74 14.78 -6.23
C GLY A 11 6.76 14.93 -7.75
N SER A 12 7.93 14.76 -8.37
CA SER A 12 8.16 15.01 -9.81
C SER A 12 7.31 14.14 -10.73
N SER A 13 6.85 12.98 -10.28
CA SER A 13 5.97 12.08 -11.04
C SER A 13 4.49 12.45 -10.97
N ASN A 14 4.16 13.59 -10.37
CA ASN A 14 2.79 14.07 -10.23
C ASN A 14 2.11 14.27 -11.57
N LEU A 15 0.88 13.77 -11.71
CA LEU A 15 0.04 13.95 -12.89
C LEU A 15 -1.31 14.56 -12.51
N LYS A 16 -1.79 15.47 -13.34
CA LYS A 16 -3.17 15.96 -13.32
C LYS A 16 -3.97 15.20 -14.36
N THR A 17 -4.84 14.31 -13.92
CA THR A 17 -5.68 13.50 -14.81
C THR A 17 -7.07 14.11 -14.97
N ALA A 18 -7.75 13.78 -16.06
CA ALA A 18 -9.14 14.19 -16.27
C ALA A 18 -10.11 13.42 -15.36
N TYR A 19 -9.78 12.17 -15.06
CA TYR A 19 -10.52 11.29 -14.14
C TYR A 19 -9.57 10.23 -13.57
N GLU A 20 -10.04 9.52 -12.58
CA GLU A 20 -9.36 8.35 -12.00
C GLU A 20 -10.42 7.38 -11.48
N VAL A 21 -10.32 6.12 -11.87
CA VAL A 21 -11.16 5.03 -11.35
C VAL A 21 -10.45 4.41 -10.17
N ASN A 22 -10.99 4.60 -8.97
CA ASN A 22 -10.47 3.99 -7.76
C ASN A 22 -10.84 2.50 -7.65
N PRO A 23 -10.21 1.72 -6.73
CA PRO A 23 -10.49 0.30 -6.60
C PRO A 23 -11.95 -0.05 -6.31
N LEU A 24 -12.66 0.74 -5.51
CA LEU A 24 -14.09 0.50 -5.22
C LEU A 24 -14.95 0.66 -6.49
N GLU A 25 -14.77 1.75 -7.22
CA GLU A 25 -15.45 1.98 -8.50
C GLU A 25 -15.15 0.87 -9.50
N GLY A 26 -13.87 0.43 -9.59
CA GLY A 26 -13.48 -0.66 -10.47
C GLY A 26 -14.18 -1.98 -10.16
N LEU A 27 -14.27 -2.34 -8.88
CA LEU A 27 -15.01 -3.54 -8.44
C LEU A 27 -16.51 -3.41 -8.71
N GLN A 28 -17.12 -2.27 -8.41
CA GLN A 28 -18.52 -2.01 -8.71
C GLN A 28 -18.82 -2.12 -10.22
N ASN A 29 -17.94 -1.55 -11.06
CA ASN A 29 -18.07 -1.66 -12.52
C ASN A 29 -17.96 -3.12 -13.01
N ALA A 30 -17.02 -3.89 -12.44
CA ALA A 30 -16.76 -5.26 -12.88
C ALA A 30 -17.88 -6.24 -12.49
N TYR A 31 -18.43 -6.08 -11.29
CA TYR A 31 -19.50 -6.98 -10.81
C TYR A 31 -20.88 -6.56 -11.29
N GLY A 32 -21.17 -5.25 -11.42
CA GLY A 32 -22.48 -4.74 -11.85
C GLY A 32 -23.60 -5.37 -11.02
N ASP A 33 -24.56 -6.03 -11.69
CA ASP A 33 -25.68 -6.69 -11.04
C ASP A 33 -25.38 -8.15 -10.60
N LYS A 34 -24.13 -8.62 -10.73
CA LYS A 34 -23.76 -10.02 -10.44
C LYS A 34 -23.41 -10.27 -8.98
N ALA A 35 -22.98 -9.25 -8.27
CA ALA A 35 -22.65 -9.30 -6.85
C ALA A 35 -22.87 -7.94 -6.20
N GLU A 36 -23.20 -7.95 -4.92
CA GLU A 36 -23.22 -6.76 -4.11
C GLU A 36 -21.81 -6.43 -3.64
N VAL A 37 -21.36 -5.19 -3.86
CA VAL A 37 -20.08 -4.68 -3.38
C VAL A 37 -20.33 -3.77 -2.19
N VAL A 38 -20.21 -4.31 -1.00
CA VAL A 38 -20.31 -3.57 0.27
C VAL A 38 -18.96 -2.94 0.59
N TRP A 39 -18.95 -1.72 1.08
CA TRP A 39 -17.74 -1.03 1.48
C TRP A 39 -17.82 -0.56 2.94
N ALA A 40 -16.76 -0.85 3.68
CA ALA A 40 -16.48 -0.28 4.99
C ALA A 40 -15.11 0.40 5.00
N ARG A 41 -14.97 1.47 5.75
CA ARG A 41 -13.74 2.28 5.72
C ARG A 41 -12.53 1.57 6.35
N GLY A 42 -12.73 0.93 7.49
CA GLY A 42 -11.70 0.21 8.26
C GLY A 42 -10.72 1.13 9.00
N TYR A 43 -10.10 2.10 8.32
CA TYR A 43 -9.13 3.03 8.91
C TYR A 43 -9.19 4.42 8.27
N VAL A 44 -8.67 5.42 8.98
CA VAL A 44 -8.44 6.76 8.42
C VAL A 44 -6.96 6.88 8.06
N GLY A 45 -6.69 6.93 6.76
CA GLY A 45 -5.34 7.16 6.24
C GLY A 45 -5.02 8.66 6.15
N ASP A 46 -4.05 8.99 5.29
CA ASP A 46 -3.77 10.38 4.97
C ASP A 46 -4.98 11.04 4.31
N THR A 47 -5.47 12.11 4.92
CA THR A 47 -6.63 12.87 4.48
C THR A 47 -6.28 14.04 3.56
N SER A 48 -5.00 14.22 3.21
CA SER A 48 -4.57 15.27 2.29
C SER A 48 -5.26 15.14 0.93
N THR A 49 -5.77 16.23 0.45
CA THR A 49 -6.53 16.31 -0.82
C THR A 49 -5.80 17.06 -1.90
N SER A 50 -4.73 17.78 -1.55
CA SER A 50 -3.94 18.57 -2.48
C SER A 50 -2.47 18.17 -2.41
N TYR A 51 -1.90 17.89 -3.56
CA TYR A 51 -0.49 17.52 -3.72
C TYR A 51 0.13 18.32 -4.87
N ASN A 52 1.28 18.97 -4.63
CA ASN A 52 1.98 19.75 -5.65
C ASN A 52 1.05 20.72 -6.41
N ALA A 53 0.19 21.44 -5.68
CA ALA A 53 -0.81 22.37 -6.22
C ALA A 53 -1.90 21.72 -7.11
N VAL A 54 -2.07 20.41 -7.07
CA VAL A 54 -3.20 19.69 -7.70
C VAL A 54 -4.16 19.23 -6.62
N ASP A 55 -5.38 19.77 -6.63
CA ASP A 55 -6.46 19.37 -5.74
C ASP A 55 -7.24 18.19 -6.35
N THR A 56 -7.46 17.15 -5.56
CA THR A 56 -8.24 15.97 -5.96
C THR A 56 -9.75 16.18 -5.85
N GLY A 57 -10.17 17.22 -5.13
CA GLY A 57 -11.58 17.50 -4.82
C GLY A 57 -12.24 16.48 -3.88
N GLN A 58 -11.46 15.61 -3.23
CA GLN A 58 -11.99 14.62 -2.27
C GLN A 58 -12.01 15.19 -0.85
N ASP A 59 -13.04 14.91 -0.07
CA ASP A 59 -13.02 15.01 1.39
C ASP A 59 -12.87 13.59 1.96
N LEU A 60 -11.74 13.32 2.58
CA LEU A 60 -11.39 12.04 3.18
C LEU A 60 -11.39 12.11 4.71
N THR A 61 -11.87 13.20 5.30
CA THR A 61 -11.95 13.34 6.75
C THR A 61 -12.95 12.35 7.35
N ASP A 62 -12.61 11.84 8.52
CA ASP A 62 -13.47 10.97 9.32
C ASP A 62 -13.07 11.11 10.79
N ASN A 63 -14.00 11.40 11.65
CA ASN A 63 -13.76 11.64 13.07
C ASN A 63 -14.14 10.44 13.96
N ARG A 64 -14.51 9.31 13.36
CA ARG A 64 -14.76 8.08 14.12
C ARG A 64 -13.44 7.52 14.64
N SER A 65 -13.50 6.84 15.79
CA SER A 65 -12.31 6.21 16.34
C SER A 65 -11.90 4.95 15.53
N PRO A 66 -10.63 4.53 15.58
CA PRO A 66 -10.18 3.31 14.92
C PRO A 66 -11.02 2.08 15.29
N GLU A 67 -11.38 1.94 16.57
CA GLU A 67 -12.17 0.80 17.05
C GLU A 67 -13.56 0.76 16.40
N VAL A 68 -14.20 1.90 16.19
CA VAL A 68 -15.50 1.99 15.50
C VAL A 68 -15.36 1.59 14.04
N LEU A 69 -14.34 2.08 13.37
CA LEU A 69 -14.09 1.77 11.95
C LEU A 69 -13.76 0.30 11.73
N ILE A 70 -12.96 -0.30 12.61
CA ILE A 70 -12.64 -1.73 12.58
C ILE A 70 -13.90 -2.55 12.83
N ALA A 71 -14.70 -2.21 13.84
CA ALA A 71 -15.93 -2.94 14.15
C ALA A 71 -16.94 -2.89 13.00
N GLU A 72 -17.10 -1.75 12.32
CA GLU A 72 -17.94 -1.65 11.11
C GLU A 72 -17.42 -2.52 9.97
N ALA A 73 -16.10 -2.56 9.77
CA ALA A 73 -15.49 -3.40 8.74
C ALA A 73 -15.68 -4.89 9.03
N VAL A 74 -15.47 -5.29 10.29
CA VAL A 74 -15.71 -6.67 10.75
C VAL A 74 -17.17 -7.07 10.58
N GLU A 75 -18.11 -6.19 10.93
CA GLU A 75 -19.54 -6.48 10.77
C GLU A 75 -19.92 -6.67 9.31
N ALA A 76 -19.41 -5.82 8.42
CA ALA A 76 -19.63 -5.95 6.97
C ALA A 76 -18.99 -7.23 6.39
N ALA A 77 -17.89 -7.70 7.00
CA ALA A 77 -17.16 -8.89 6.53
C ALA A 77 -17.84 -10.21 6.88
N LYS A 78 -18.62 -10.28 7.99
CA LYS A 78 -19.21 -11.54 8.49
C LYS A 78 -20.13 -12.24 7.51
N ASP A 79 -20.88 -11.46 6.72
CA ASP A 79 -21.86 -11.99 5.76
C ASP A 79 -21.34 -11.95 4.31
N ALA A 80 -20.07 -11.60 4.11
CA ALA A 80 -19.45 -11.50 2.78
C ALA A 80 -18.87 -12.84 2.33
N ASP A 81 -19.13 -13.22 1.07
CA ASP A 81 -18.53 -14.40 0.44
C ASP A 81 -16.99 -14.25 0.26
N TYR A 82 -16.53 -13.02 0.08
CA TYR A 82 -15.12 -12.63 -0.06
C TYR A 82 -14.88 -11.30 0.63
N VAL A 83 -13.78 -11.21 1.34
CA VAL A 83 -13.31 -9.95 1.94
C VAL A 83 -12.04 -9.49 1.24
N ILE A 84 -12.04 -8.26 0.74
CA ILE A 84 -10.90 -7.66 0.05
C ILE A 84 -10.46 -6.41 0.82
N PHE A 85 -9.35 -6.51 1.53
CA PHE A 85 -8.71 -5.33 2.11
C PHE A 85 -7.89 -4.61 1.04
N VAL A 86 -8.11 -3.30 0.86
CA VAL A 86 -7.32 -2.47 -0.04
C VAL A 86 -6.60 -1.40 0.77
N GLY A 87 -5.34 -1.62 1.01
CA GLY A 87 -4.49 -0.77 1.83
C GLY A 87 -3.16 -0.45 1.15
N GLY A 88 -2.16 -0.20 1.98
CA GLY A 88 -0.82 0.10 1.51
C GLY A 88 -0.36 1.50 1.87
N LEU A 89 0.55 2.02 1.08
CA LEU A 89 1.07 3.37 1.16
C LEU A 89 0.26 4.32 0.28
N ASN A 90 0.64 5.58 0.29
CA ASN A 90 0.19 6.57 -0.67
C ASN A 90 1.35 7.52 -1.01
N LYS A 91 1.09 8.56 -1.79
CA LYS A 91 2.10 9.49 -2.24
C LYS A 91 2.27 10.73 -1.34
N SER A 92 1.91 10.62 -0.07
CA SER A 92 2.11 11.67 0.94
C SER A 92 3.53 11.63 1.51
N ALA A 93 3.92 12.69 2.22
CA ALA A 93 5.18 12.75 2.94
C ALA A 93 5.37 11.55 3.88
N HIS A 94 6.59 11.04 3.95
CA HIS A 94 6.99 9.86 4.74
C HIS A 94 6.28 8.55 4.35
N GLN A 95 5.80 8.49 3.10
CA GLN A 95 5.31 7.28 2.46
C GLN A 95 6.04 7.11 1.11
N ASP A 96 5.34 6.91 -0.02
CA ASP A 96 5.96 6.85 -1.33
C ASP A 96 6.01 8.26 -1.97
N ASN A 97 6.77 9.16 -1.37
CA ASN A 97 6.91 10.53 -1.79
C ASN A 97 8.38 10.88 -2.05
N GLU A 98 8.62 11.79 -2.99
CA GLU A 98 9.93 12.37 -3.24
C GLU A 98 10.37 13.25 -2.07
N SER A 99 11.65 13.25 -1.75
CA SER A 99 12.32 14.08 -0.73
C SER A 99 12.00 13.75 0.74
N THR A 100 11.24 12.72 1.02
CA THR A 100 11.00 12.27 2.40
C THR A 100 11.08 10.76 2.50
N ASP A 101 11.81 10.27 3.52
CA ASP A 101 11.94 8.85 3.79
C ASP A 101 10.82 8.36 4.71
N ARG A 102 10.51 7.07 4.62
CA ARG A 102 9.64 6.37 5.57
C ARG A 102 10.36 6.18 6.90
N TYR A 103 9.60 6.18 7.99
CA TYR A 103 10.14 5.95 9.32
C TYR A 103 10.40 4.47 9.62
N ASP A 104 9.61 3.59 8.97
CA ASP A 104 9.71 2.14 9.08
C ASP A 104 9.22 1.45 7.80
N THR A 105 9.15 0.11 7.80
CA THR A 105 8.73 -0.69 6.66
C THR A 105 7.30 -1.22 6.78
N PHE A 106 6.58 -0.91 7.85
CA PHE A 106 5.23 -1.40 8.10
C PHE A 106 4.14 -0.55 7.43
N LEU A 107 2.92 -1.05 7.44
CA LEU A 107 1.74 -0.30 7.00
C LEU A 107 1.42 0.81 8.02
N PRO A 108 1.24 2.05 7.59
CA PRO A 108 0.84 3.16 8.48
C PRO A 108 -0.67 3.13 8.79
N PHE A 109 -1.10 3.97 9.75
CA PHE A 109 -2.53 4.26 10.04
C PHE A 109 -3.35 3.06 10.50
N ASP A 110 -2.85 2.27 11.43
CA ASP A 110 -3.55 1.13 12.05
C ASP A 110 -4.07 0.07 11.05
N GLN A 111 -3.55 0.07 9.83
CA GLN A 111 -3.93 -0.88 8.78
C GLN A 111 -3.68 -2.34 9.18
N GLN A 112 -2.65 -2.58 9.99
CA GLN A 112 -2.34 -3.90 10.54
C GLN A 112 -3.51 -4.43 11.39
N ASP A 113 -4.05 -3.60 12.26
CA ASP A 113 -5.15 -3.99 13.16
C ASP A 113 -6.43 -4.32 12.37
N VAL A 114 -6.67 -3.60 11.27
CA VAL A 114 -7.78 -3.91 10.35
C VAL A 114 -7.58 -5.26 9.68
N ILE A 115 -6.37 -5.54 9.16
CA ILE A 115 -6.04 -6.83 8.53
C ILE A 115 -6.23 -7.97 9.53
N ASP A 116 -5.71 -7.81 10.73
CA ASP A 116 -5.79 -8.83 11.78
C ASP A 116 -7.25 -9.13 12.14
N ALA A 117 -8.06 -8.10 12.34
CA ALA A 117 -9.48 -8.25 12.66
C ALA A 117 -10.31 -8.86 11.52
N LEU A 118 -10.02 -8.54 10.27
CA LEU A 118 -10.73 -9.11 9.11
C LEU A 118 -10.36 -10.57 8.87
N ALA A 119 -9.10 -10.93 9.07
CA ALA A 119 -8.63 -12.31 8.94
C ALA A 119 -9.28 -13.26 9.95
N GLU A 120 -9.69 -12.78 11.13
CA GLU A 120 -10.37 -13.59 12.14
C GLU A 120 -11.81 -13.97 11.77
N VAL A 121 -12.44 -13.24 10.84
CA VAL A 121 -13.88 -13.40 10.53
C VAL A 121 -14.14 -13.79 9.08
N SER A 122 -13.11 -13.93 8.25
CA SER A 122 -13.26 -14.29 6.84
C SER A 122 -12.46 -15.54 6.48
N ASP A 123 -13.13 -16.50 5.85
CA ASP A 123 -12.52 -17.72 5.28
C ASP A 123 -11.95 -17.49 3.87
N LYS A 124 -12.16 -16.31 3.28
CA LYS A 124 -11.67 -15.92 1.95
C LYS A 124 -11.21 -14.47 1.98
N PHE A 125 -10.01 -14.27 2.45
CA PHE A 125 -9.45 -12.96 2.70
C PHE A 125 -8.32 -12.62 1.72
N VAL A 126 -8.50 -11.54 0.98
CA VAL A 126 -7.52 -11.03 0.00
C VAL A 126 -7.01 -9.67 0.45
N VAL A 127 -5.70 -9.50 0.44
CA VAL A 127 -5.07 -8.20 0.69
C VAL A 127 -4.50 -7.62 -0.60
N VAL A 128 -4.93 -6.43 -0.94
CA VAL A 128 -4.36 -5.61 -2.02
C VAL A 128 -3.48 -4.55 -1.40
N ASN A 129 -2.17 -4.67 -1.58
CA ASN A 129 -1.19 -3.69 -1.14
C ASN A 129 -0.85 -2.72 -2.27
N ILE A 130 -1.24 -1.46 -2.13
CA ILE A 130 -0.90 -0.38 -3.08
C ILE A 130 0.32 0.34 -2.54
N SER A 131 1.48 0.09 -3.12
CA SER A 131 2.73 0.76 -2.75
C SER A 131 3.73 0.73 -3.91
N GLY A 132 4.63 1.70 -3.96
CA GLY A 132 5.76 1.75 -4.89
C GLY A 132 7.05 1.19 -4.30
N SER A 133 7.09 1.01 -2.97
CA SER A 133 8.22 0.47 -2.23
C SER A 133 7.82 -0.75 -1.40
N PRO A 134 8.78 -1.58 -0.92
CA PRO A 134 8.48 -2.73 -0.09
C PRO A 134 7.76 -2.36 1.21
N VAL A 135 6.75 -3.14 1.57
CA VAL A 135 6.04 -3.08 2.84
C VAL A 135 6.22 -4.41 3.55
N SER A 136 6.71 -4.39 4.78
CA SER A 136 6.79 -5.60 5.61
C SER A 136 5.39 -6.14 5.92
N MET A 137 5.22 -7.45 5.78
CA MET A 137 3.92 -8.12 5.86
C MET A 137 3.93 -9.20 6.95
N PRO A 138 3.99 -8.83 8.25
CA PRO A 138 3.98 -9.82 9.34
C PRO A 138 2.66 -10.61 9.41
N TRP A 139 1.67 -10.20 8.66
CA TRP A 139 0.35 -10.78 8.51
C TRP A 139 0.18 -11.63 7.23
N GLU A 140 1.28 -11.91 6.52
CA GLU A 140 1.19 -12.57 5.21
C GLU A 140 0.49 -13.93 5.26
N ASP A 141 0.69 -14.67 6.34
CA ASP A 141 0.12 -15.99 6.58
C ASP A 141 -1.39 -15.97 6.92
N LYS A 142 -1.95 -14.79 7.17
CA LYS A 142 -3.38 -14.60 7.47
C LYS A 142 -4.23 -14.36 6.22
N ALA A 143 -3.62 -14.03 5.09
CA ALA A 143 -4.32 -13.75 3.84
C ALA A 143 -4.27 -14.95 2.90
N ASP A 144 -5.40 -15.33 2.30
CA ASP A 144 -5.47 -16.39 1.27
C ASP A 144 -4.76 -15.98 -0.03
N ALA A 145 -4.74 -14.68 -0.30
CA ALA A 145 -4.00 -14.12 -1.43
C ALA A 145 -3.57 -12.68 -1.17
N ILE A 146 -2.38 -12.33 -1.68
CA ILE A 146 -1.84 -10.97 -1.62
C ILE A 146 -1.57 -10.48 -3.04
N VAL A 147 -2.10 -9.30 -3.36
CA VAL A 147 -1.89 -8.63 -4.64
C VAL A 147 -1.08 -7.36 -4.43
N GLN A 148 0.09 -7.27 -5.06
CA GLN A 148 0.85 -6.02 -5.13
C GLN A 148 0.26 -5.16 -6.25
N GLY A 149 -0.51 -4.12 -5.84
CA GLY A 149 -1.32 -3.31 -6.76
C GLY A 149 -0.57 -2.17 -7.45
N TRP A 150 0.58 -1.75 -6.91
CA TRP A 150 1.36 -0.59 -7.38
C TRP A 150 0.52 0.69 -7.50
N TYR A 151 1.05 1.70 -8.19
CA TYR A 151 0.30 2.90 -8.59
C TYR A 151 -0.08 2.78 -10.08
N GLY A 152 -1.27 2.24 -10.34
CA GLY A 152 -1.70 1.80 -11.67
C GLY A 152 -2.18 2.91 -12.61
N GLY A 153 -2.16 4.18 -12.20
CA GLY A 153 -2.62 5.29 -13.03
C GLY A 153 -4.15 5.42 -13.08
N THR A 154 -4.65 6.09 -14.11
CA THR A 154 -6.05 6.51 -14.26
C THR A 154 -7.06 5.35 -14.18
N GLU A 155 -6.72 4.20 -14.75
CA GLU A 155 -7.57 3.00 -14.82
C GLU A 155 -7.22 1.94 -13.76
N SER A 156 -6.50 2.31 -12.71
CA SER A 156 -6.01 1.37 -11.71
C SER A 156 -7.11 0.52 -11.08
N GLY A 157 -8.27 1.11 -10.79
CA GLY A 157 -9.41 0.41 -10.23
C GLY A 157 -9.97 -0.66 -11.17
N ASN A 158 -10.17 -0.34 -12.44
CA ASN A 158 -10.64 -1.29 -13.45
C ASN A 158 -9.62 -2.42 -13.69
N ALA A 159 -8.33 -2.08 -13.80
CA ALA A 159 -7.27 -3.08 -13.98
C ALA A 159 -7.15 -4.03 -12.78
N LEU A 160 -7.24 -3.50 -11.57
CA LEU A 160 -7.25 -4.30 -10.34
C LEU A 160 -8.49 -5.22 -10.29
N ALA A 161 -9.65 -4.69 -10.62
CA ALA A 161 -10.89 -5.48 -10.66
C ALA A 161 -10.82 -6.61 -11.70
N ASP A 162 -10.22 -6.38 -12.86
CA ASP A 162 -10.00 -7.42 -13.89
C ASP A 162 -9.13 -8.58 -13.36
N VAL A 163 -8.13 -8.28 -12.54
CA VAL A 163 -7.30 -9.30 -11.87
C VAL A 163 -8.09 -10.03 -10.78
N LEU A 164 -8.75 -9.30 -9.88
CA LEU A 164 -9.48 -9.86 -8.75
C LEU A 164 -10.68 -10.72 -9.17
N THR A 165 -11.31 -10.40 -10.29
CA THR A 165 -12.43 -11.19 -10.86
C THR A 165 -11.97 -12.36 -11.73
N GLY A 166 -10.66 -12.51 -11.95
CA GLY A 166 -10.10 -13.57 -12.82
C GLY A 166 -10.29 -13.32 -14.30
N LYS A 167 -10.76 -12.15 -14.73
CA LYS A 167 -10.86 -11.77 -16.14
C LYS A 167 -9.48 -11.67 -16.80
N VAL A 168 -8.48 -11.24 -16.03
CA VAL A 168 -7.07 -11.20 -16.42
C VAL A 168 -6.24 -11.99 -15.41
N ASN A 169 -5.44 -12.94 -15.91
CA ASN A 169 -4.48 -13.65 -15.08
C ASN A 169 -3.23 -12.78 -14.86
N PRO A 170 -2.86 -12.44 -13.61
CA PRO A 170 -1.69 -11.60 -13.34
C PRO A 170 -0.40 -12.32 -13.75
N SER A 171 0.44 -11.63 -14.49
CA SER A 171 1.73 -12.15 -14.98
C SER A 171 2.95 -11.39 -14.47
N GLY A 172 2.74 -10.31 -13.71
CA GLY A 172 3.79 -9.51 -13.10
C GLY A 172 4.63 -10.31 -12.11
N ARG A 173 5.88 -9.87 -11.90
CA ARG A 173 6.80 -10.41 -10.90
C ARG A 173 7.30 -9.27 -10.04
N LEU A 174 7.52 -9.53 -8.75
CA LEU A 174 8.09 -8.54 -7.84
C LEU A 174 9.55 -8.25 -8.24
N PRO A 175 9.92 -6.98 -8.43
CA PRO A 175 11.29 -6.60 -8.77
C PRO A 175 12.21 -6.48 -7.55
N PHE A 176 11.71 -6.74 -6.35
CA PHE A 176 12.43 -6.68 -5.08
C PHE A 176 11.98 -7.78 -4.12
N SER A 177 12.80 -8.07 -3.11
CA SER A 177 12.43 -8.92 -1.99
C SER A 177 11.77 -8.08 -0.89
N ILE A 178 10.80 -8.66 -0.19
CA ILE A 178 10.08 -8.03 0.92
C ILE A 178 10.52 -8.71 2.21
N PRO A 179 11.26 -8.03 3.10
CA PRO A 179 11.63 -8.59 4.40
C PRO A 179 10.45 -8.52 5.38
N PHE A 180 10.44 -9.40 6.39
CA PHE A 180 9.48 -9.31 7.49
C PHE A 180 9.70 -8.07 8.36
N LYS A 181 10.95 -7.63 8.48
CA LYS A 181 11.35 -6.40 9.17
C LYS A 181 12.62 -5.83 8.52
N TYR A 182 12.87 -4.54 8.74
CA TYR A 182 14.01 -3.82 8.17
C TYR A 182 15.35 -4.52 8.45
N GLU A 183 15.52 -5.04 9.68
CA GLU A 183 16.74 -5.68 10.13
C GLU A 183 17.07 -6.99 9.41
N ASP A 184 16.13 -7.60 8.71
CA ASP A 184 16.38 -8.80 7.90
C ASP A 184 17.11 -8.47 6.58
N GLY A 185 17.07 -7.20 6.15
CA GLY A 185 17.73 -6.73 4.95
C GLY A 185 19.25 -6.60 5.08
N PRO A 186 19.95 -6.25 3.99
CA PRO A 186 21.42 -6.11 3.96
C PRO A 186 21.94 -4.86 4.69
N ILE A 187 21.10 -3.87 4.94
CA ILE A 187 21.47 -2.61 5.60
C ILE A 187 21.52 -2.82 7.11
N LYS A 188 22.69 -2.63 7.71
CA LYS A 188 22.95 -2.92 9.13
C LYS A 188 23.46 -1.73 9.91
N THR A 189 23.92 -0.69 9.24
CA THR A 189 24.60 0.45 9.86
C THR A 189 24.17 1.77 9.25
N GLU A 190 24.24 2.86 10.01
CA GLU A 190 24.02 4.21 9.50
C GLU A 190 24.96 4.58 8.35
N ARG A 191 26.18 4.02 8.33
CA ARG A 191 27.14 4.18 7.25
C ARG A 191 26.61 3.67 5.91
N GLN A 192 25.83 2.59 5.91
CA GLN A 192 25.18 2.07 4.71
C GLN A 192 23.95 2.91 4.34
N TYR A 193 23.11 3.29 5.33
CA TYR A 193 21.96 4.15 5.12
C TYR A 193 21.55 4.83 6.45
N PRO A 194 21.27 6.13 6.46
CA PRO A 194 21.27 7.10 5.34
C PRO A 194 22.68 7.52 4.88
N GLY A 195 23.73 7.04 5.46
CA GLY A 195 25.12 7.41 5.24
C GLY A 195 25.68 8.23 6.40
N ILE A 196 26.92 8.68 6.26
CA ILE A 196 27.60 9.54 7.21
C ILE A 196 27.81 10.92 6.58
N LYS A 197 27.62 11.96 7.37
CA LYS A 197 27.93 13.33 6.99
C LYS A 197 28.77 13.96 8.07
N GLU A 198 30.06 14.23 7.76
CA GLU A 198 30.98 14.91 8.66
C GLU A 198 30.82 16.43 8.56
N GLU A 199 31.41 17.16 9.53
CA GLU A 199 31.41 18.61 9.52
C GLU A 199 32.16 19.15 8.29
N GLY A 200 31.47 19.95 7.47
CA GLY A 200 32.00 20.49 6.22
C GLY A 200 31.62 19.71 4.97
N ASP A 201 31.03 18.53 5.10
CA ASP A 201 30.53 17.76 3.94
C ASP A 201 29.30 18.43 3.33
N GLN A 202 29.29 18.51 2.00
CA GLN A 202 28.14 18.99 1.25
C GLN A 202 27.06 17.91 1.14
N PHE A 203 27.44 16.63 1.00
CA PHE A 203 26.55 15.49 0.77
C PHE A 203 26.80 14.37 1.78
N TRP A 204 25.78 13.51 1.97
CA TRP A 204 25.90 12.27 2.71
C TRP A 204 26.79 11.27 1.97
N GLN A 205 27.63 10.56 2.70
CA GLN A 205 28.55 9.52 2.21
C GLN A 205 27.93 8.16 2.51
N THR A 206 27.46 7.46 1.50
CA THR A 206 26.85 6.13 1.63
C THR A 206 27.85 5.05 1.21
N HIS A 207 27.94 3.98 1.98
CA HIS A 207 28.85 2.87 1.74
C HIS A 207 28.10 1.59 1.48
N TYR A 208 28.40 0.90 0.39
CA TYR A 208 27.80 -0.36 -0.03
C TYR A 208 28.57 -1.54 0.56
N ASP A 209 28.54 -1.67 1.91
CA ASP A 209 29.30 -2.69 2.64
C ASP A 209 28.79 -4.11 2.35
N GLU A 210 27.56 -4.26 1.87
CA GLU A 210 26.96 -5.50 1.41
C GLU A 210 27.56 -6.02 0.08
N GLY A 211 28.26 -5.18 -0.67
CA GLY A 211 28.90 -5.52 -1.93
C GLY A 211 27.92 -6.02 -2.99
N VAL A 212 28.10 -7.25 -3.45
CA VAL A 212 27.22 -7.87 -4.47
C VAL A 212 25.93 -8.47 -3.90
N TYR A 213 25.80 -8.52 -2.56
CA TYR A 213 24.66 -9.11 -1.88
C TYR A 213 23.52 -8.11 -1.73
N VAL A 214 22.93 -7.67 -2.83
CA VAL A 214 21.79 -6.77 -2.88
C VAL A 214 20.51 -7.50 -3.28
N GLY A 215 19.37 -7.06 -2.76
CA GLY A 215 18.07 -7.64 -3.06
C GLY A 215 18.01 -9.15 -2.77
N TYR A 216 17.51 -9.95 -3.71
CA TYR A 216 17.34 -11.39 -3.55
C TYR A 216 18.63 -12.13 -3.22
N ARG A 217 19.79 -11.65 -3.69
CA ARG A 217 21.10 -12.29 -3.42
C ARG A 217 21.45 -12.30 -1.93
N TRP A 218 21.01 -11.29 -1.20
CA TRP A 218 21.17 -11.28 0.26
C TRP A 218 20.37 -12.41 0.90
N TYR A 219 19.07 -12.50 0.58
CA TYR A 219 18.17 -13.49 1.17
C TYR A 219 18.51 -14.93 0.75
N ASP A 220 18.96 -15.15 -0.46
CA ASP A 220 19.41 -16.47 -0.94
C ASP A 220 20.73 -16.93 -0.29
N SER A 221 21.54 -15.99 0.24
CA SER A 221 22.85 -16.27 0.82
C SER A 221 22.85 -16.43 2.34
N LYS A 222 21.73 -16.10 3.01
CA LYS A 222 21.54 -16.12 4.47
C LYS A 222 20.41 -17.07 4.86
#